data_07e3873de54b30e4c4a1e3b4e5e7bdf3
#
_entry.id   07e3873de54b30e4c4a1e3b4e5e7bdf3
#
_cell.length_a   1.000
_cell.length_b   1.000
_cell.length_c   1.000
_cell.angle_alpha   90.00
_cell.angle_beta   90.00
_cell.angle_gamma   90.00
#
_symmetry.space_group_name_H-M   'P 1'
#
loop_
_entity.id
_entity.type
_entity.pdbx_description
1 polymer ?
#
loop_
_entity_poly.entity_id
_entity_poly.type
_entity_poly.pdbx_seq_one_letter_code
_entity_poly.pdbx_strand_id
1 'polypeptide(L)'
;TREVLHHCGKTGKFLKIATANPFPEALALRFLEGLEKVVVIEELDPVIENALIHLCGKYHLPTVIHGKLDGTVQPAGENSVESVASVLEKFLPVQMPKKPELPTPPPLPVRPPVLCAGCPHRASFYAVKKALRGRKAVFCGDIGCYTLGNAQPLDMTDTCLCMGADVTMAQGMQRIEPDTLHFSFIGDSTFFASGITGVVNAVYNQTDIILVVLDNSTTAMTGHQPHPGTGVTMMGEVSNCISIEKILEAIGVRSIQITD
;
A
#
# COMPACT_ATOMS: atom_id res chain seq x y z
N THR A 1 -1.18 18.92 14.25
CA THR A 1 -1.32 20.40 14.16
C THR A 1 -2.05 20.96 15.37
N ARG A 2 -3.29 20.54 15.64
CA ARG A 2 -4.09 21.03 16.78
C ARG A 2 -3.40 20.79 18.13
N GLU A 3 -2.80 19.64 18.30
CA GLU A 3 -2.04 19.27 19.49
C GLU A 3 -0.82 20.18 19.71
N VAL A 4 -0.05 20.45 18.65
CA VAL A 4 1.09 21.39 18.72
C VAL A 4 0.64 22.77 19.16
N LEU A 5 -0.42 23.32 18.55
CA LEU A 5 -0.96 24.62 18.93
C LEU A 5 -1.42 24.63 20.40
N HIS A 6 -2.07 23.56 20.85
CA HIS A 6 -2.51 23.42 22.24
C HIS A 6 -1.32 23.40 23.20
N HIS A 7 -0.26 22.63 22.92
CA HIS A 7 0.95 22.60 23.73
C HIS A 7 1.68 23.96 23.79
N CYS A 8 1.56 24.77 22.74
CA CYS A 8 2.11 26.12 22.70
C CYS A 8 1.18 27.19 23.32
N GLY A 9 0.03 26.81 23.84
CA GLY A 9 -0.98 27.75 24.35
C GLY A 9 -1.53 28.71 23.29
N LYS A 10 -1.55 28.28 22.03
CA LYS A 10 -1.98 29.07 20.87
C LYS A 10 -3.27 28.53 20.27
N THR A 11 -4.00 29.41 19.63
CA THR A 11 -5.17 29.09 18.81
C THR A 11 -4.94 29.61 17.41
N GLY A 12 -5.61 28.98 16.43
CA GLY A 12 -5.53 29.39 15.04
C GLY A 12 -6.74 28.93 14.26
N LYS A 13 -6.97 29.54 13.10
CA LYS A 13 -7.98 29.07 12.15
C LYS A 13 -7.52 27.72 11.60
N PHE A 14 -8.36 26.72 11.72
CA PHE A 14 -8.02 25.32 11.41
C PHE A 14 -9.15 24.67 10.62
N LEU A 15 -8.80 24.02 9.51
CA LEU A 15 -9.72 23.23 8.70
C LEU A 15 -9.20 21.79 8.57
N LYS A 16 -10.04 20.82 8.90
CA LYS A 16 -9.82 19.42 8.60
C LYS A 16 -10.66 19.04 7.39
N ILE A 17 -10.00 18.61 6.30
CA ILE A 17 -10.67 18.02 5.16
C ILE A 17 -10.74 16.50 5.39
N ALA A 18 -11.97 16.00 5.56
CA ALA A 18 -12.21 14.56 5.79
C ALA A 18 -12.49 13.80 4.50
N THR A 19 -13.02 14.47 3.49
CA THR A 19 -13.33 13.92 2.16
C THR A 19 -12.59 14.74 1.12
N ALA A 20 -11.55 14.17 0.53
CA ALA A 20 -10.72 14.87 -0.45
C ALA A 20 -11.34 14.87 -1.87
N ASN A 21 -12.21 13.91 -2.17
CA ASN A 21 -12.87 13.78 -3.47
C ASN A 21 -14.34 13.33 -3.31
N PRO A 22 -15.34 14.11 -3.81
CA PRO A 22 -15.14 15.44 -4.40
C PRO A 22 -14.64 16.46 -3.39
N PHE A 23 -13.77 17.38 -3.82
CA PHE A 23 -13.21 18.39 -2.94
C PHE A 23 -14.28 19.39 -2.47
N PRO A 24 -14.37 19.70 -1.16
CA PRO A 24 -15.42 20.59 -0.61
C PRO A 24 -15.10 22.07 -0.87
N GLU A 25 -15.19 22.53 -2.12
CA GLU A 25 -14.81 23.90 -2.54
C GLU A 25 -15.46 25.00 -1.69
N ALA A 26 -16.77 24.92 -1.46
CA ALA A 26 -17.49 25.93 -0.70
C ALA A 26 -17.00 26.06 0.77
N LEU A 27 -16.61 24.95 1.38
CA LEU A 27 -16.04 24.93 2.72
C LEU A 27 -14.63 25.54 2.72
N ALA A 28 -13.81 25.17 1.74
CA ALA A 28 -12.46 25.67 1.58
C ALA A 28 -12.45 27.19 1.30
N LEU A 29 -13.32 27.68 0.44
CA LEU A 29 -13.45 29.11 0.14
C LEU A 29 -13.78 29.93 1.40
N ARG A 30 -14.76 29.49 2.19
CA ARG A 30 -15.10 30.14 3.49
C ARG A 30 -13.93 30.10 4.48
N PHE A 31 -13.14 29.04 4.44
CA PHE A 31 -11.95 28.95 5.28
C PHE A 31 -10.87 29.95 4.86
N LEU A 32 -10.67 30.14 3.54
CA LEU A 32 -9.65 31.03 2.99
C LEU A 32 -9.95 32.52 3.17
N GLU A 33 -11.20 32.88 3.41
CA GLU A 33 -11.60 34.28 3.62
C GLU A 33 -10.74 34.99 4.66
N GLY A 34 -10.10 36.09 4.23
CA GLY A 34 -9.25 36.95 5.09
C GLY A 34 -7.93 36.33 5.51
N LEU A 35 -7.51 35.19 4.91
CA LEU A 35 -6.21 34.59 5.16
C LEU A 35 -5.19 35.02 4.10
N GLU A 36 -4.04 35.51 4.54
CA GLU A 36 -2.92 35.85 3.67
C GLU A 36 -2.13 34.60 3.28
N LYS A 37 -2.02 33.65 4.20
CA LYS A 37 -1.28 32.39 3.98
C LYS A 37 -1.89 31.21 4.72
N VAL A 38 -1.75 30.03 4.16
CA VAL A 38 -2.19 28.75 4.71
C VAL A 38 -1.05 27.77 4.60
N VAL A 39 -0.84 26.95 5.62
CA VAL A 39 0.04 25.79 5.55
C VAL A 39 -0.83 24.52 5.50
N VAL A 40 -0.58 23.68 4.52
CA VAL A 40 -1.23 22.39 4.34
C VAL A 40 -0.33 21.30 4.91
N ILE A 41 -0.87 20.52 5.84
CA ILE A 41 -0.18 19.37 6.46
C ILE A 41 -0.95 18.12 6.09
N GLU A 42 -0.40 17.37 5.17
CA GLU A 42 -0.95 16.10 4.69
C GLU A 42 0.17 15.11 4.44
N GLU A 43 -0.14 13.82 4.42
CA GLU A 43 0.83 12.76 4.16
C GLU A 43 0.77 12.31 2.69
N LEU A 44 1.89 11.79 2.20
CA LEU A 44 2.07 11.32 0.81
C LEU A 44 1.81 12.43 -0.21
N ASP A 45 0.91 12.22 -1.17
CA ASP A 45 0.69 13.15 -2.28
C ASP A 45 0.03 14.47 -1.83
N PRO A 46 0.40 15.61 -2.44
CA PRO A 46 -0.13 16.93 -2.10
C PRO A 46 -1.53 17.16 -2.71
N VAL A 47 -2.51 16.35 -2.28
CA VAL A 47 -3.88 16.37 -2.83
C VAL A 47 -4.64 17.63 -2.40
N ILE A 48 -4.62 17.95 -1.10
CA ILE A 48 -5.30 19.13 -0.56
C ILE A 48 -4.57 20.41 -0.95
N GLU A 49 -3.24 20.39 -0.96
CA GLU A 49 -2.43 21.52 -1.38
C GLU A 49 -2.73 21.91 -2.83
N ASN A 50 -2.71 20.94 -3.76
CA ASN A 50 -3.06 21.16 -5.16
C ASN A 50 -4.49 21.69 -5.31
N ALA A 51 -5.46 21.14 -4.58
CA ALA A 51 -6.84 21.60 -4.64
C ALA A 51 -6.99 23.05 -4.16
N LEU A 52 -6.29 23.45 -3.09
CA LEU A 52 -6.31 24.82 -2.60
C LEU A 52 -5.62 25.79 -3.55
N ILE A 53 -4.47 25.41 -4.12
CA ILE A 53 -3.77 26.20 -5.16
C ILE A 53 -4.70 26.41 -6.36
N HIS A 54 -5.37 25.36 -6.82
CA HIS A 54 -6.34 25.44 -7.91
C HIS A 54 -7.49 26.42 -7.58
N LEU A 55 -8.05 26.33 -6.35
CA LEU A 55 -9.10 27.25 -5.93
C LEU A 55 -8.61 28.71 -5.87
N CYS A 56 -7.44 28.96 -5.32
CA CYS A 56 -6.86 30.29 -5.29
C CYS A 56 -6.69 30.86 -6.70
N GLY A 57 -6.23 30.06 -7.65
CA GLY A 57 -6.14 30.45 -9.05
C GLY A 57 -7.51 30.70 -9.68
N LYS A 58 -8.47 29.77 -9.51
CA LYS A 58 -9.82 29.83 -10.06
C LYS A 58 -10.61 31.06 -9.61
N TYR A 59 -10.47 31.43 -8.34
CA TYR A 59 -11.22 32.54 -7.73
C TYR A 59 -10.38 33.79 -7.49
N HIS A 60 -9.15 33.86 -8.02
CA HIS A 60 -8.21 34.97 -7.89
C HIS A 60 -8.00 35.41 -6.44
N LEU A 61 -7.85 34.45 -5.52
CA LEU A 61 -7.59 34.72 -4.12
C LEU A 61 -6.13 35.06 -3.88
N PRO A 62 -5.81 36.05 -3.05
CA PRO A 62 -4.43 36.45 -2.77
C PRO A 62 -3.71 35.52 -1.78
N THR A 63 -4.39 34.52 -1.26
CA THR A 63 -3.88 33.60 -0.23
C THR A 63 -2.73 32.76 -0.79
N VAL A 64 -1.59 32.78 -0.12
CA VAL A 64 -0.44 31.92 -0.45
C VAL A 64 -0.60 30.56 0.23
N ILE A 65 -0.51 29.50 -0.55
CA ILE A 65 -0.59 28.14 -0.04
C ILE A 65 0.83 27.58 0.09
N HIS A 66 1.16 27.11 1.28
CA HIS A 66 2.43 26.47 1.61
C HIS A 66 2.19 25.01 1.96
N GLY A 67 3.11 24.13 1.58
CA GLY A 67 2.99 22.71 1.88
C GLY A 67 4.21 21.91 1.41
N LYS A 68 3.96 20.81 0.74
CA LYS A 68 4.99 19.92 0.21
C LYS A 68 5.62 20.47 -1.07
N LEU A 69 4.82 21.14 -1.91
CA LEU A 69 5.26 21.61 -3.22
C LEU A 69 6.32 22.71 -3.13
N ASP A 70 6.29 23.52 -2.09
CA ASP A 70 7.28 24.54 -1.83
C ASP A 70 8.38 24.12 -0.82
N GLY A 71 8.33 22.88 -0.36
CA GLY A 71 9.27 22.31 0.61
C GLY A 71 9.06 22.76 2.06
N THR A 72 7.96 23.46 2.37
CA THR A 72 7.62 23.87 3.74
C THR A 72 7.31 22.65 4.61
N VAL A 73 6.61 21.66 4.06
CA VAL A 73 6.28 20.38 4.70
C VAL A 73 7.11 19.28 4.03
N GLN A 74 7.56 18.30 4.79
CA GLN A 74 8.32 17.18 4.26
C GLN A 74 7.52 16.40 3.20
N PRO A 75 8.15 15.98 2.08
CA PRO A 75 7.44 15.32 0.98
C PRO A 75 7.00 13.89 1.32
N ALA A 76 7.69 13.23 2.24
CA ALA A 76 7.42 11.84 2.62
C ALA A 76 7.64 11.62 4.11
N GLY A 77 7.15 10.49 4.62
CA GLY A 77 7.23 10.11 6.02
C GLY A 77 6.03 10.55 6.84
N GLU A 78 6.00 10.12 8.10
CA GLU A 78 4.92 10.39 9.04
C GLU A 78 4.97 11.83 9.56
N ASN A 79 3.81 12.46 9.67
CA ASN A 79 3.66 13.77 10.31
C ASN A 79 3.52 13.62 11.83
N SER A 80 4.63 13.48 12.52
CA SER A 80 4.68 13.45 13.99
C SER A 80 4.39 14.84 14.59
N VAL A 81 4.17 14.89 15.91
CA VAL A 81 4.01 16.15 16.65
C VAL A 81 5.25 17.04 16.47
N GLU A 82 6.45 16.43 16.47
CA GLU A 82 7.72 17.12 16.32
C GLU A 82 7.91 17.69 14.90
N SER A 83 7.62 16.91 13.86
CA SER A 83 7.74 17.37 12.48
C SER A 83 6.77 18.52 12.19
N VAL A 84 5.52 18.38 12.66
CA VAL A 84 4.52 19.46 12.53
C VAL A 84 4.90 20.70 13.34
N ALA A 85 5.49 20.53 14.53
CA ALA A 85 5.97 21.66 15.33
C ALA A 85 7.03 22.45 14.58
N SER A 86 8.01 21.78 13.99
CA SER A 86 9.07 22.42 13.18
C SER A 86 8.52 23.20 11.99
N VAL A 87 7.43 22.73 11.38
CA VAL A 87 6.73 23.49 10.34
C VAL A 87 6.05 24.72 10.91
N LEU A 88 5.27 24.58 12.00
CA LEU A 88 4.52 25.67 12.59
C LEU A 88 5.41 26.76 13.19
N GLU A 89 6.56 26.40 13.74
CA GLU A 89 7.56 27.38 14.25
C GLU A 89 8.09 28.32 13.17
N LYS A 90 8.10 27.89 11.90
CA LYS A 90 8.46 28.75 10.76
C LYS A 90 7.34 29.72 10.35
N PHE A 91 6.10 29.36 10.64
CA PHE A 91 4.89 30.08 10.23
C PHE A 91 4.33 30.99 11.30
N LEU A 92 4.41 30.56 12.54
CA LEU A 92 3.78 31.20 13.69
C LEU A 92 4.84 31.46 14.77
N PRO A 93 4.69 32.50 15.59
CA PRO A 93 5.56 32.73 16.73
C PRO A 93 5.23 31.72 17.86
N VAL A 94 5.47 30.46 17.60
CA VAL A 94 5.26 29.34 18.53
C VAL A 94 6.61 28.66 18.78
N GLN A 95 6.80 28.19 19.99
CA GLN A 95 7.92 27.31 20.36
C GLN A 95 7.37 26.18 21.20
N MET A 96 7.70 24.96 20.84
CA MET A 96 7.35 23.82 21.65
C MET A 96 8.07 23.84 22.99
N PRO A 97 7.40 23.52 24.08
CA PRO A 97 8.04 23.32 25.36
C PRO A 97 9.19 22.31 25.22
N LYS A 98 10.35 22.63 25.79
CA LYS A 98 11.46 21.65 25.81
C LYS A 98 10.99 20.40 26.55
N LYS A 99 11.09 19.28 25.87
CA LYS A 99 10.87 17.97 26.53
C LYS A 99 11.94 17.77 27.58
N PRO A 100 11.60 17.21 28.75
CA PRO A 100 12.61 16.78 29.71
C PRO A 100 13.55 15.78 29.05
N GLU A 101 14.83 15.88 29.29
CA GLU A 101 15.79 14.87 28.86
C GLU A 101 15.47 13.55 29.59
N LEU A 102 14.96 12.61 28.83
CA LEU A 102 14.73 11.27 29.32
C LEU A 102 16.02 10.45 29.19
N PRO A 103 16.29 9.54 30.13
CA PRO A 103 17.43 8.65 29.98
C PRO A 103 17.31 7.85 28.65
N THR A 104 18.44 7.67 27.99
CA THR A 104 18.49 6.88 26.75
C THR A 104 17.93 5.47 27.02
N PRO A 105 16.89 5.05 26.31
CA PRO A 105 16.34 3.71 26.51
C PRO A 105 17.38 2.65 26.14
N PRO A 106 17.37 1.48 26.78
CA PRO A 106 18.23 0.38 26.39
C PRO A 106 17.95 -0.02 24.93
N PRO A 107 18.94 -0.56 24.20
CA PRO A 107 18.73 -1.04 22.84
C PRO A 107 17.66 -2.14 22.85
N LEU A 108 16.58 -1.93 22.13
CA LEU A 108 15.50 -2.91 22.00
C LEU A 108 15.77 -3.81 20.79
N PRO A 109 15.46 -5.12 20.89
CA PRO A 109 15.57 -6.01 19.75
C PRO A 109 14.60 -5.59 18.65
N VAL A 110 15.07 -5.61 17.40
CA VAL A 110 14.23 -5.40 16.24
C VAL A 110 13.21 -6.53 16.15
N ARG A 111 11.94 -6.18 15.99
CA ARG A 111 10.83 -7.12 15.82
C ARG A 111 10.13 -6.84 14.50
N PRO A 112 10.70 -7.26 13.36
CA PRO A 112 10.05 -7.09 12.07
C PRO A 112 8.76 -7.90 12.00
N PRO A 113 7.79 -7.50 11.18
CA PRO A 113 6.62 -8.32 10.90
C PRO A 113 7.07 -9.64 10.27
N VAL A 114 6.43 -10.73 10.68
CA VAL A 114 6.71 -12.08 10.19
C VAL A 114 5.41 -12.83 9.93
N LEU A 115 5.46 -13.85 9.07
CA LEU A 115 4.35 -14.78 8.90
C LEU A 115 3.99 -15.45 10.23
N CYS A 116 2.70 -15.64 10.49
CA CYS A 116 2.19 -16.27 11.70
C CYS A 116 2.82 -17.65 11.93
N ALA A 117 2.85 -18.09 13.20
CA ALA A 117 3.23 -19.47 13.53
C ALA A 117 2.19 -20.43 12.93
N GLY A 118 2.64 -21.48 12.24
CA GLY A 118 1.77 -22.45 11.57
C GLY A 118 1.04 -21.92 10.32
N CYS A 119 1.41 -20.74 9.81
CA CYS A 119 0.81 -20.19 8.59
C CYS A 119 1.05 -21.11 7.37
N PRO A 120 0.00 -21.48 6.59
CA PRO A 120 0.13 -22.32 5.41
C PRO A 120 1.03 -21.71 4.33
N HIS A 121 1.11 -20.38 4.23
CA HIS A 121 2.02 -19.71 3.30
C HIS A 121 3.49 -20.11 3.55
N ARG A 122 3.88 -20.37 4.80
CA ARG A 122 5.24 -20.87 5.10
C ARG A 122 5.48 -22.23 4.47
N ALA A 123 4.50 -23.12 4.51
CA ALA A 123 4.59 -24.44 3.93
C ALA A 123 4.73 -24.36 2.40
N SER A 124 3.92 -23.53 1.74
CA SER A 124 3.97 -23.30 0.30
C SER A 124 5.35 -22.81 -0.16
N PHE A 125 5.88 -21.77 0.47
CA PHE A 125 7.22 -21.26 0.17
C PHE A 125 8.31 -22.30 0.42
N TYR A 126 8.22 -23.00 1.55
CA TYR A 126 9.20 -24.04 1.88
C TYR A 126 9.18 -25.20 0.87
N ALA A 127 7.99 -25.63 0.44
CA ALA A 127 7.82 -26.68 -0.55
C ALA A 127 8.47 -26.30 -1.89
N VAL A 128 8.20 -25.08 -2.39
CA VAL A 128 8.80 -24.57 -3.61
C VAL A 128 10.32 -24.48 -3.47
N LYS A 129 10.82 -23.91 -2.38
CA LYS A 129 12.27 -23.81 -2.10
C LYS A 129 12.96 -25.17 -2.11
N LYS A 130 12.33 -26.19 -1.54
CA LYS A 130 12.81 -27.58 -1.56
C LYS A 130 12.76 -28.21 -2.96
N ALA A 131 11.71 -27.96 -3.71
CA ALA A 131 11.52 -28.50 -5.05
C ALA A 131 12.56 -27.97 -6.04
N LEU A 132 13.03 -26.75 -5.86
CA LEU A 132 14.04 -26.12 -6.71
C LEU A 132 15.38 -26.85 -6.72
N ARG A 133 15.78 -27.46 -5.61
CA ARG A 133 17.04 -28.22 -5.50
C ARG A 133 18.26 -27.45 -6.02
N GLY A 134 18.31 -26.14 -5.75
CA GLY A 134 19.41 -25.27 -6.19
C GLY A 134 19.30 -24.76 -7.65
N ARG A 135 18.19 -25.01 -8.35
CA ARG A 135 17.93 -24.40 -9.65
C ARG A 135 17.75 -22.88 -9.49
N LYS A 136 18.21 -22.12 -10.48
CA LYS A 136 18.05 -20.66 -10.52
C LYS A 136 16.57 -20.30 -10.67
N ALA A 137 16.06 -19.44 -9.82
CA ALA A 137 14.68 -18.98 -9.86
C ALA A 137 14.57 -17.53 -9.40
N VAL A 138 13.52 -16.85 -9.85
CA VAL A 138 13.11 -15.51 -9.40
C VAL A 138 11.68 -15.59 -8.86
N PHE A 139 11.44 -14.95 -7.74
CA PHE A 139 10.17 -14.97 -7.04
C PHE A 139 9.52 -13.57 -7.09
N CYS A 140 8.56 -13.41 -7.98
CA CYS A 140 7.75 -12.20 -8.05
C CYS A 140 6.60 -12.33 -7.04
N GLY A 141 6.61 -11.47 -6.03
CA GLY A 141 5.61 -11.47 -4.96
C GLY A 141 4.55 -10.41 -5.18
N ASP A 142 3.38 -10.71 -4.68
CA ASP A 142 2.24 -9.82 -4.58
C ASP A 142 2.12 -9.23 -3.16
N ILE A 143 1.22 -8.29 -2.94
CA ILE A 143 1.00 -7.65 -1.65
C ILE A 143 -0.11 -8.35 -0.88
N GLY A 144 0.28 -8.96 0.23
CA GLY A 144 -0.57 -9.68 1.17
C GLY A 144 0.28 -10.23 2.31
N CYS A 145 -0.28 -11.12 3.15
CA CYS A 145 0.50 -11.79 4.20
C CYS A 145 1.74 -12.49 3.64
N TYR A 146 1.64 -13.03 2.47
CA TYR A 146 2.73 -13.75 1.78
C TYR A 146 3.88 -12.82 1.33
N THR A 147 3.70 -11.49 1.26
CA THR A 147 4.84 -10.56 1.10
C THR A 147 5.92 -10.81 2.16
N LEU A 148 5.49 -11.23 3.36
CA LEU A 148 6.40 -11.54 4.46
C LEU A 148 7.23 -12.82 4.22
N GLY A 149 7.03 -13.50 3.11
CA GLY A 149 7.91 -14.55 2.61
C GLY A 149 9.31 -14.06 2.20
N ASN A 150 9.50 -12.75 2.09
CA ASN A 150 10.81 -12.14 1.83
C ASN A 150 11.79 -12.30 2.99
N ALA A 151 11.28 -12.49 4.21
CA ALA A 151 12.12 -12.58 5.40
C ALA A 151 12.82 -13.96 5.53
N GLN A 152 14.03 -13.92 6.10
CA GLN A 152 14.74 -15.15 6.45
C GLN A 152 13.93 -16.01 7.44
N PRO A 153 13.96 -17.34 7.35
CA PRO A 153 14.80 -18.16 6.46
C PRO A 153 14.15 -18.49 5.11
N LEU A 154 12.97 -17.96 4.80
CA LEU A 154 12.26 -18.27 3.57
C LEU A 154 12.95 -17.64 2.37
N ASP A 155 13.09 -16.31 2.35
CA ASP A 155 13.76 -15.59 1.27
C ASP A 155 13.17 -15.96 -0.11
N MET A 156 11.84 -15.83 -0.20
CA MET A 156 11.03 -16.32 -1.33
C MET A 156 10.22 -15.19 -2.01
N THR A 157 10.74 -13.95 -1.94
CA THR A 157 10.16 -12.79 -2.62
C THR A 157 11.29 -11.85 -3.01
N ASP A 158 11.63 -11.83 -4.30
CA ASP A 158 12.67 -10.96 -4.86
C ASP A 158 12.11 -9.59 -5.25
N THR A 159 10.85 -9.56 -5.68
CA THR A 159 10.18 -8.32 -6.12
C THR A 159 8.79 -8.20 -5.53
N CYS A 160 8.38 -6.97 -5.19
CA CYS A 160 7.04 -6.65 -4.74
C CYS A 160 6.75 -5.20 -5.10
N LEU A 161 5.75 -4.94 -5.94
CA LEU A 161 5.43 -3.58 -6.41
C LEU A 161 4.02 -3.13 -5.99
N CYS A 162 3.00 -3.76 -6.55
CA CYS A 162 1.60 -3.50 -6.21
C CYS A 162 0.77 -4.78 -6.41
N MET A 163 -0.47 -4.79 -5.92
CA MET A 163 -1.35 -5.95 -6.01
C MET A 163 -1.57 -6.39 -7.47
N GLY A 164 -1.22 -7.63 -7.79
CA GLY A 164 -1.32 -8.24 -9.12
C GLY A 164 -0.16 -7.96 -10.08
N ALA A 165 0.84 -7.17 -9.67
CA ALA A 165 2.01 -6.90 -10.49
C ALA A 165 2.98 -8.09 -10.59
N ASP A 166 2.93 -9.02 -9.65
CA ASP A 166 3.75 -10.24 -9.62
C ASP A 166 3.66 -11.03 -10.92
N VAL A 167 2.44 -11.24 -11.45
CA VAL A 167 2.20 -11.97 -12.71
C VAL A 167 2.86 -11.26 -13.89
N THR A 168 2.70 -9.94 -13.98
CA THR A 168 3.23 -9.18 -15.11
C THR A 168 4.74 -8.96 -15.02
N MET A 169 5.28 -8.83 -13.81
CA MET A 169 6.73 -8.75 -13.58
C MET A 169 7.41 -10.09 -13.94
N ALA A 170 6.84 -11.21 -13.51
CA ALA A 170 7.35 -12.54 -13.87
C ALA A 170 7.41 -12.73 -15.38
N GLN A 171 6.39 -12.28 -16.11
CA GLN A 171 6.37 -12.33 -17.59
C GLN A 171 7.50 -11.50 -18.21
N GLY A 172 7.67 -10.26 -17.74
CA GLY A 172 8.72 -9.38 -18.25
C GLY A 172 10.11 -9.94 -18.00
N MET A 173 10.36 -10.45 -16.80
CA MET A 173 11.65 -11.07 -16.44
C MET A 173 11.92 -12.34 -17.22
N GLN A 174 10.91 -13.19 -17.42
CA GLN A 174 11.05 -14.42 -18.21
C GLN A 174 11.48 -14.13 -19.66
N ARG A 175 11.03 -13.03 -20.25
CA ARG A 175 11.46 -12.63 -21.60
C ARG A 175 12.94 -12.28 -21.70
N ILE A 176 13.51 -11.78 -20.60
CA ILE A 176 14.93 -11.39 -20.55
C ILE A 176 15.82 -12.54 -20.09
N GLU A 177 15.32 -13.39 -19.18
CA GLU A 177 16.06 -14.51 -18.62
C GLU A 177 15.30 -15.85 -18.83
N PRO A 178 15.16 -16.34 -20.07
CA PRO A 178 14.32 -17.51 -20.38
C PRO A 178 14.80 -18.82 -19.72
N ASP A 179 16.07 -18.92 -19.36
CA ASP A 179 16.65 -20.09 -18.70
C ASP A 179 16.49 -20.10 -17.17
N THR A 180 15.88 -19.06 -16.61
CA THR A 180 15.58 -18.92 -15.18
C THR A 180 14.11 -19.27 -14.94
N LEU A 181 13.81 -19.97 -13.84
CA LEU A 181 12.43 -20.22 -13.43
C LEU A 181 11.83 -18.94 -12.83
N HIS A 182 10.68 -18.53 -13.34
CA HIS A 182 9.98 -17.34 -12.83
C HIS A 182 8.70 -17.75 -12.16
N PHE A 183 8.63 -17.51 -10.85
CA PHE A 183 7.45 -17.72 -10.04
C PHE A 183 6.72 -16.41 -9.80
N SER A 184 5.39 -16.49 -9.83
CA SER A 184 4.49 -15.44 -9.40
C SER A 184 3.67 -15.99 -8.25
N PHE A 185 3.78 -15.38 -7.06
CA PHE A 185 3.02 -15.75 -5.88
C PHE A 185 1.93 -14.71 -5.64
N ILE A 186 0.67 -15.11 -5.82
CA ILE A 186 -0.49 -14.22 -5.70
C ILE A 186 -1.49 -14.80 -4.70
N GLY A 187 -2.17 -13.94 -3.96
CA GLY A 187 -3.30 -14.36 -3.12
C GLY A 187 -4.57 -14.51 -3.94
N ASP A 188 -5.51 -15.30 -3.41
CA ASP A 188 -6.84 -15.54 -3.97
C ASP A 188 -7.62 -14.24 -4.21
N SER A 189 -7.65 -13.35 -3.23
CA SER A 189 -8.32 -12.05 -3.36
C SER A 189 -7.70 -11.19 -4.45
N THR A 190 -6.37 -11.07 -4.51
CA THR A 190 -5.68 -10.31 -5.54
C THR A 190 -5.85 -10.94 -6.92
N PHE A 191 -5.89 -12.27 -7.00
CA PHE A 191 -6.18 -12.96 -8.25
C PHE A 191 -7.48 -12.45 -8.87
N PHE A 192 -8.57 -12.40 -8.10
CA PHE A 192 -9.85 -11.87 -8.58
C PHE A 192 -9.83 -10.36 -8.85
N ALA A 193 -9.14 -9.58 -8.02
CA ALA A 193 -9.16 -8.12 -8.12
C ALA A 193 -8.36 -7.59 -9.33
N SER A 194 -7.17 -8.15 -9.58
CA SER A 194 -6.23 -7.61 -10.58
C SER A 194 -5.36 -8.66 -11.28
N GLY A 195 -5.26 -9.87 -10.75
CA GLY A 195 -4.37 -10.91 -11.30
C GLY A 195 -4.86 -11.51 -12.62
N ILE A 196 -6.16 -11.67 -12.81
CA ILE A 196 -6.76 -12.34 -13.99
C ILE A 196 -6.26 -11.74 -15.30
N THR A 197 -6.21 -10.43 -15.40
CA THR A 197 -5.75 -9.74 -16.62
C THR A 197 -4.28 -10.04 -16.94
N GLY A 198 -3.45 -10.16 -15.91
CA GLY A 198 -2.07 -10.60 -16.05
C GLY A 198 -1.95 -12.03 -16.58
N VAL A 199 -2.80 -12.94 -16.07
CA VAL A 199 -2.83 -14.35 -16.53
C VAL A 199 -3.28 -14.45 -17.97
N VAL A 200 -4.35 -13.71 -18.36
CA VAL A 200 -4.80 -13.64 -19.76
C VAL A 200 -3.65 -13.20 -20.67
N ASN A 201 -2.90 -12.17 -20.26
CA ASN A 201 -1.76 -11.67 -21.01
C ASN A 201 -0.63 -12.70 -21.10
N ALA A 202 -0.37 -13.47 -20.03
CA ALA A 202 0.65 -14.53 -20.01
C ALA A 202 0.32 -15.64 -21.00
N VAL A 203 -0.94 -16.10 -21.02
CA VAL A 203 -1.41 -17.13 -21.95
C VAL A 203 -1.36 -16.64 -23.39
N TYR A 204 -1.87 -15.42 -23.65
CA TYR A 204 -1.85 -14.81 -24.97
C TYR A 204 -0.44 -14.70 -25.55
N ASN A 205 0.53 -14.26 -24.73
CA ASN A 205 1.92 -14.10 -25.13
C ASN A 205 2.75 -15.38 -24.99
N GLN A 206 2.15 -16.50 -24.60
CA GLN A 206 2.83 -17.79 -24.41
C GLN A 206 4.07 -17.67 -23.51
N THR A 207 3.94 -16.94 -22.41
CA THR A 207 5.02 -16.72 -21.46
C THR A 207 5.11 -17.91 -20.50
N ASP A 208 6.33 -18.44 -20.32
CA ASP A 208 6.58 -19.61 -19.47
C ASP A 208 6.88 -19.18 -18.03
N ILE A 209 5.84 -19.01 -17.24
CA ILE A 209 5.90 -18.66 -15.81
C ILE A 209 5.16 -19.70 -14.97
N ILE A 210 5.49 -19.76 -13.69
CA ILE A 210 4.82 -20.60 -12.71
C ILE A 210 3.99 -19.69 -11.80
N LEU A 211 2.67 -19.70 -11.99
CA LEU A 211 1.74 -18.98 -11.14
C LEU A 211 1.37 -19.86 -9.93
N VAL A 212 1.57 -19.35 -8.73
CA VAL A 212 1.17 -19.99 -7.47
C VAL A 212 0.11 -19.13 -6.81
N VAL A 213 -1.15 -19.56 -6.88
CA VAL A 213 -2.25 -18.92 -6.18
C VAL A 213 -2.32 -19.46 -4.77
N LEU A 214 -2.14 -18.60 -3.78
CA LEU A 214 -2.21 -18.92 -2.37
C LEU A 214 -3.65 -18.66 -1.88
N ASP A 215 -4.48 -19.70 -1.94
CA ASP A 215 -5.90 -19.63 -1.56
C ASP A 215 -6.07 -19.96 -0.07
N ASN A 216 -6.45 -18.97 0.71
CA ASN A 216 -6.85 -19.12 2.10
C ASN A 216 -8.30 -18.69 2.34
N SER A 217 -9.06 -18.51 1.27
CA SER A 217 -10.49 -18.15 1.26
C SER A 217 -10.82 -16.89 2.05
N THR A 218 -9.87 -15.92 2.10
CA THR A 218 -10.10 -14.63 2.78
C THR A 218 -9.07 -13.58 2.40
N THR A 219 -9.46 -12.31 2.39
CA THR A 219 -8.54 -11.17 2.34
C THR A 219 -8.07 -10.84 3.75
N ALA A 220 -7.12 -11.64 4.28
CA ALA A 220 -6.80 -11.67 5.72
C ALA A 220 -6.17 -10.37 6.25
N MET A 221 -5.14 -9.85 5.59
CA MET A 221 -4.29 -8.78 6.11
C MET A 221 -5.05 -7.47 6.39
N THR A 222 -6.09 -7.18 5.63
CA THR A 222 -6.87 -5.94 5.74
C THR A 222 -8.16 -6.09 6.57
N GLY A 223 -8.39 -7.23 7.20
CA GLY A 223 -9.50 -7.44 8.13
C GLY A 223 -10.46 -8.55 7.75
N HIS A 224 -10.00 -9.58 7.04
CA HIS A 224 -10.79 -10.77 6.69
C HIS A 224 -12.01 -10.47 5.82
N GLN A 225 -11.84 -9.63 4.80
CA GLN A 225 -12.91 -9.33 3.86
C GLN A 225 -13.21 -10.52 2.94
N PRO A 226 -14.48 -10.69 2.54
CA PRO A 226 -14.84 -11.65 1.51
C PRO A 226 -14.31 -11.20 0.13
N HIS A 227 -14.16 -12.17 -0.78
CA HIS A 227 -13.84 -11.98 -2.18
C HIS A 227 -14.64 -12.96 -3.03
N PRO A 228 -14.66 -12.89 -4.37
CA PRO A 228 -15.53 -13.72 -5.21
C PRO A 228 -15.41 -15.24 -5.01
N GLY A 229 -14.28 -15.73 -4.53
CA GLY A 229 -14.07 -17.16 -4.19
C GLY A 229 -14.64 -17.61 -2.85
N THR A 230 -15.11 -16.69 -1.99
CA THR A 230 -15.58 -17.07 -0.64
C THR A 230 -17.02 -17.54 -0.55
N GLY A 231 -17.83 -17.29 -1.59
CA GLY A 231 -19.26 -17.60 -1.57
C GLY A 231 -20.11 -16.67 -0.70
N VAL A 232 -19.57 -15.51 -0.32
CA VAL A 232 -20.26 -14.48 0.48
C VAL A 232 -19.99 -13.11 -0.15
N THR A 233 -21.04 -12.28 -0.24
CA THR A 233 -20.91 -10.90 -0.71
C THR A 233 -20.32 -10.00 0.36
N MET A 234 -19.90 -8.79 -0.03
CA MET A 234 -19.44 -7.76 0.92
C MET A 234 -20.49 -7.37 1.96
N MET A 235 -21.76 -7.56 1.67
CA MET A 235 -22.88 -7.30 2.60
C MET A 235 -23.24 -8.50 3.48
N GLY A 236 -22.48 -9.60 3.36
CA GLY A 236 -22.69 -10.82 4.16
C GLY A 236 -23.75 -11.77 3.61
N GLU A 237 -24.27 -11.54 2.42
CA GLU A 237 -25.25 -12.42 1.78
C GLU A 237 -24.56 -13.64 1.15
N VAL A 238 -25.19 -14.81 1.23
CA VAL A 238 -24.68 -16.02 0.57
C VAL A 238 -24.77 -15.85 -0.94
N SER A 239 -23.71 -16.20 -1.63
CA SER A 239 -23.57 -16.09 -3.08
C SER A 239 -22.87 -17.32 -3.65
N ASN A 240 -22.85 -17.43 -4.97
CA ASN A 240 -22.09 -18.48 -5.65
C ASN A 240 -20.58 -18.22 -5.49
N CYS A 241 -19.86 -19.25 -5.10
CA CYS A 241 -18.40 -19.26 -5.09
C CYS A 241 -17.87 -19.33 -6.52
N ILE A 242 -17.01 -18.40 -6.90
CA ILE A 242 -16.35 -18.39 -8.20
C ILE A 242 -15.04 -19.19 -8.10
N SER A 243 -14.91 -20.23 -8.94
CA SER A 243 -13.73 -21.10 -8.94
C SER A 243 -12.58 -20.48 -9.71
N ILE A 244 -11.43 -20.35 -9.05
CA ILE A 244 -10.15 -19.95 -9.65
C ILE A 244 -9.74 -20.94 -10.74
N GLU A 245 -9.87 -22.25 -10.47
CA GLU A 245 -9.54 -23.32 -11.41
C GLU A 245 -10.30 -23.17 -12.74
N LYS A 246 -11.64 -23.02 -12.66
CA LYS A 246 -12.48 -22.85 -13.87
C LYS A 246 -12.13 -21.59 -14.65
N ILE A 247 -11.72 -20.52 -13.98
CA ILE A 247 -11.23 -19.30 -14.66
C ILE A 247 -9.96 -19.60 -15.39
N LEU A 248 -8.99 -20.25 -14.74
CA LEU A 248 -7.69 -20.61 -15.35
C LEU A 248 -7.87 -21.55 -16.55
N GLU A 249 -8.77 -22.54 -16.46
CA GLU A 249 -9.17 -23.42 -17.57
C GLU A 249 -9.75 -22.61 -18.74
N ALA A 250 -10.69 -21.70 -18.45
CA ALA A 250 -11.34 -20.86 -19.46
C ALA A 250 -10.36 -19.91 -20.17
N ILE A 251 -9.34 -19.42 -19.46
CA ILE A 251 -8.26 -18.62 -20.03
C ILE A 251 -7.35 -19.46 -20.92
N GLY A 252 -7.30 -20.78 -20.72
CA GLY A 252 -6.46 -21.71 -21.48
C GLY A 252 -5.09 -21.98 -20.85
N VAL A 253 -4.99 -21.91 -19.52
CA VAL A 253 -3.79 -22.33 -18.80
C VAL A 253 -3.56 -23.82 -19.01
N ARG A 254 -2.35 -24.22 -19.46
CA ARG A 254 -2.08 -25.58 -19.95
C ARG A 254 -1.99 -26.64 -18.84
N SER A 255 -1.51 -26.25 -17.68
CA SER A 255 -1.33 -27.18 -16.56
C SER A 255 -1.79 -26.52 -15.27
N ILE A 256 -2.76 -27.13 -14.61
CA ILE A 256 -3.31 -26.67 -13.34
C ILE A 256 -3.17 -27.82 -12.36
N GLN A 257 -2.61 -27.53 -11.20
CA GLN A 257 -2.50 -28.48 -10.10
C GLN A 257 -3.04 -27.85 -8.83
N ILE A 258 -3.88 -28.58 -8.12
CA ILE A 258 -4.42 -28.17 -6.83
C ILE A 258 -3.81 -29.08 -5.77
N THR A 259 -3.36 -28.48 -4.68
CA THR A 259 -2.79 -29.19 -3.53
C THR A 259 -3.19 -28.48 -2.24
N ASP A 260 -3.51 -29.30 -1.23
CA ASP A 260 -3.81 -28.84 0.13
C ASP A 260 -2.55 -28.74 0.99
#